data_7becc37fc4574088e3f55e5c8fc5f169
#
_entry.id   7becc37fc4574088e3f55e5c8fc5f169
#
_cell.length_a   1.000
_cell.length_b   1.000
_cell.length_c   1.000
_cell.angle_alpha   90.00
_cell.angle_beta   90.00
_cell.angle_gamma   90.00
#
_symmetry.space_group_name_H-M   'P 1'
#
loop_
_entity.id
_entity.type
_entity.pdbx_description
1 polymer ?
#
loop_
_entity_poly.entity_id
_entity_poly.type
_entity_poly.pdbx_seq_one_letter_code
_entity_poly.pdbx_strand_id
1 'polypeptide(L)'
;CIMNLYLHGIAPDESPIRSGVDSLANDPGARFSMVLTNPPFGKKSSVRIVNEGGELETESDTYERQDFWTGTKNKQLNFLQHVKTLLRMHGTCAIVVPDNVLFEGGAGETVRRNLLQAFDVHTLLRLPTGIFYAQGVKANVLFFDAKPAREKPWTERLWVYDLRTNKHFTLKMKPLRRADLDDFVTCYRPGERHKRKPTWSSENDGGRWRAFEYDELAKRDKLNLDLLWLRDSALEDGENLPEPEVLAAEIVEDLHAALEAFQAIAGELEPSVDPP
;
A
#
# COMPACT_ATOMS: atom_id res chain seq x y z
N CYS A 1 3.93 13.33 -16.78
CA CYS A 1 2.91 12.28 -16.88
C CYS A 1 2.28 12.25 -18.28
N ILE A 2 1.68 13.35 -18.78
CA ILE A 2 1.03 13.42 -20.11
C ILE A 2 1.93 12.91 -21.22
N MET A 3 3.18 13.41 -21.30
CA MET A 3 4.15 12.98 -22.32
C MET A 3 4.45 11.47 -22.23
N ASN A 4 4.54 10.91 -21.03
CA ASN A 4 4.76 9.47 -20.84
C ASN A 4 3.58 8.66 -21.38
N LEU A 5 2.35 9.05 -21.08
CA LEU A 5 1.14 8.39 -21.59
C LEU A 5 1.07 8.49 -23.12
N TYR A 6 1.36 9.66 -23.68
CA TYR A 6 1.40 9.86 -25.13
C TYR A 6 2.40 8.92 -25.82
N LEU A 7 3.62 8.80 -25.28
CA LEU A 7 4.65 7.88 -25.80
C LEU A 7 4.22 6.41 -25.76
N HIS A 8 3.30 6.06 -24.87
CA HIS A 8 2.71 4.72 -24.79
C HIS A 8 1.40 4.57 -25.59
N GLY A 9 1.05 5.56 -26.42
CA GLY A 9 -0.14 5.54 -27.25
C GLY A 9 -1.47 5.66 -26.47
N ILE A 10 -1.40 6.17 -25.24
CA ILE A 10 -2.58 6.35 -24.38
C ILE A 10 -3.11 7.76 -24.58
N ALA A 11 -4.37 7.87 -25.04
CA ALA A 11 -5.09 9.12 -25.31
C ALA A 11 -4.28 10.16 -26.11
N PRO A 12 -4.03 9.89 -27.40
CA PRO A 12 -3.23 10.80 -28.26
C PRO A 12 -3.94 12.14 -28.51
N ASP A 13 -5.26 12.17 -28.51
CA ASP A 13 -6.06 13.35 -28.87
C ASP A 13 -6.54 14.14 -27.66
N GLU A 14 -6.81 13.49 -26.53
CA GLU A 14 -7.30 14.13 -25.32
C GLU A 14 -6.58 13.59 -24.08
N SER A 15 -6.11 14.48 -23.19
CA SER A 15 -5.39 14.08 -21.98
C SER A 15 -6.31 13.37 -20.99
N PRO A 16 -6.01 12.14 -20.56
CA PRO A 16 -6.76 11.46 -19.51
C PRO A 16 -6.46 12.00 -18.12
N ILE A 17 -5.51 12.95 -18.00
CA ILE A 17 -5.07 13.50 -16.74
C ILE A 17 -5.93 14.70 -16.38
N ARG A 18 -6.54 14.64 -15.21
CA ARG A 18 -7.23 15.77 -14.59
C ARG A 18 -6.22 16.53 -13.72
N SER A 19 -5.94 17.77 -14.06
CA SER A 19 -5.03 18.67 -13.33
C SER A 19 -5.81 19.75 -12.60
N GLY A 20 -5.22 20.30 -11.51
CA GLY A 20 -5.81 21.41 -10.76
C GLY A 20 -7.00 21.02 -9.87
N VAL A 21 -7.21 19.72 -9.62
CA VAL A 21 -8.33 19.21 -8.78
C VAL A 21 -7.78 18.33 -7.67
N ASP A 22 -8.26 18.52 -6.45
CA ASP A 22 -8.04 17.54 -5.39
C ASP A 22 -8.95 16.32 -5.62
N SER A 23 -8.36 15.18 -5.95
CA SER A 23 -9.08 13.93 -6.23
C SER A 23 -9.87 13.40 -5.04
N LEU A 24 -9.51 13.78 -3.81
CA LEU A 24 -10.19 13.35 -2.59
C LEU A 24 -11.35 14.23 -2.20
N ALA A 25 -11.38 15.50 -2.68
CA ALA A 25 -12.40 16.48 -2.27
C ALA A 25 -13.82 16.07 -2.70
N ASN A 26 -13.96 15.46 -3.90
CA ASN A 26 -15.27 15.15 -4.47
C ASN A 26 -15.30 13.81 -5.18
N ASP A 27 -16.51 13.21 -5.28
CA ASP A 27 -16.74 12.11 -6.21
C ASP A 27 -16.70 12.64 -7.65
N PRO A 28 -15.81 12.12 -8.51
CA PRO A 28 -15.70 12.58 -9.90
C PRO A 28 -16.88 12.11 -10.79
N GLY A 29 -17.81 11.30 -10.26
CA GLY A 29 -18.92 10.71 -10.99
C GLY A 29 -18.53 9.59 -11.98
N ALA A 30 -17.26 9.46 -12.31
CA ALA A 30 -16.76 8.42 -13.22
C ALA A 30 -16.63 7.07 -12.51
N ARG A 31 -16.91 5.97 -13.24
CA ARG A 31 -16.80 4.59 -12.74
C ARG A 31 -16.05 3.73 -13.74
N PHE A 32 -15.13 2.91 -13.23
CA PHE A 32 -14.21 2.13 -14.04
C PHE A 32 -14.34 0.63 -13.77
N SER A 33 -14.08 -0.17 -14.79
CA SER A 33 -14.05 -1.63 -14.67
C SER A 33 -12.82 -2.14 -13.95
N MET A 34 -11.74 -1.36 -13.95
CA MET A 34 -10.48 -1.70 -13.30
C MET A 34 -9.82 -0.46 -12.73
N VAL A 35 -9.31 -0.58 -11.50
CA VAL A 35 -8.48 0.45 -10.86
C VAL A 35 -7.16 -0.19 -10.42
N LEU A 36 -6.06 0.32 -10.96
CA LEU A 36 -4.70 -0.04 -10.55
C LEU A 36 -4.03 1.23 -10.03
N THR A 37 -3.62 1.24 -8.77
CA THR A 37 -3.08 2.47 -8.18
C THR A 37 -2.08 2.22 -7.07
N ASN A 38 -1.11 3.12 -6.99
CA ASN A 38 -0.19 3.26 -5.88
C ASN A 38 -0.34 4.68 -5.32
N PRO A 39 -1.26 4.89 -4.36
CA PRO A 39 -1.49 6.21 -3.78
C PRO A 39 -0.28 6.69 -2.97
N PRO A 40 -0.13 8.02 -2.75
CA PRO A 40 0.94 8.54 -1.92
C PRO A 40 0.82 8.07 -0.47
N PHE A 41 1.96 7.70 0.16
CA PHE A 41 2.02 7.11 1.50
C PHE A 41 1.97 8.11 2.67
N GLY A 42 1.68 9.39 2.44
CA GLY A 42 1.55 10.39 3.50
C GLY A 42 0.38 10.10 4.44
N LYS A 43 0.62 10.13 5.76
CA LYS A 43 -0.43 9.87 6.76
C LYS A 43 -1.42 11.02 6.93
N LYS A 44 -0.97 12.29 6.82
CA LYS A 44 -1.80 13.48 7.10
C LYS A 44 -2.08 14.27 5.84
N SER A 45 -3.33 14.66 5.67
CA SER A 45 -3.69 15.81 4.86
C SER A 45 -3.26 17.07 5.62
N SER A 46 -2.30 17.80 5.11
CA SER A 46 -1.98 19.13 5.62
C SER A 46 -1.75 20.05 4.44
N VAL A 47 -2.49 21.15 4.42
CA VAL A 47 -2.24 22.27 3.52
C VAL A 47 -1.53 23.31 4.36
N ARG A 48 -0.39 23.81 3.90
CA ARG A 48 0.24 24.97 4.51
C ARG A 48 -0.45 26.22 3.96
N ILE A 49 -1.15 26.92 4.80
CA ILE A 49 -1.79 28.19 4.47
C ILE A 49 -0.97 29.29 5.14
N VAL A 50 -0.61 30.31 4.38
CA VAL A 50 -0.06 31.53 4.96
C VAL A 50 -1.26 32.36 5.42
N ASN A 51 -1.40 32.55 6.74
CA ASN A 51 -2.45 33.38 7.29
C ASN A 51 -2.18 34.90 6.96
N GLU A 52 -3.16 35.75 7.19
CA GLU A 52 -3.04 37.21 6.94
C GLU A 52 -1.87 37.87 7.70
N GLY A 53 -1.33 37.18 8.73
CA GLY A 53 -0.15 37.61 9.50
C GLY A 53 1.18 37.16 8.94
N GLY A 54 1.21 36.39 7.84
CA GLY A 54 2.43 35.81 7.24
C GLY A 54 2.97 34.57 7.94
N GLU A 55 2.25 33.99 8.90
CA GLU A 55 2.65 32.75 9.58
C GLU A 55 2.12 31.53 8.83
N LEU A 56 2.95 30.47 8.79
CA LEU A 56 2.59 29.20 8.19
C LEU A 56 1.71 28.39 9.16
N GLU A 57 0.41 28.38 8.93
CA GLU A 57 -0.50 27.47 9.61
C GLU A 57 -0.64 26.18 8.83
N THR A 58 -0.58 25.06 9.56
CA THR A 58 -0.80 23.74 8.99
C THR A 58 -2.23 23.33 9.28
N GLU A 59 -3.13 23.54 8.33
CA GLU A 59 -4.50 23.06 8.43
C GLU A 59 -4.56 21.60 8.01
N SER A 60 -5.07 20.74 8.91
CA SER A 60 -5.23 19.31 8.62
C SER A 60 -6.67 19.04 8.18
N ASP A 61 -6.87 18.86 6.89
CA ASP A 61 -8.19 18.58 6.33
C ASP A 61 -8.68 17.18 6.67
N THR A 62 -9.90 17.13 7.20
CA THR A 62 -10.68 15.89 7.28
C THR A 62 -11.57 15.83 6.04
N TYR A 63 -11.40 14.81 5.21
CA TYR A 63 -12.31 14.61 4.08
C TYR A 63 -13.60 13.96 4.58
N GLU A 64 -14.68 14.71 4.51
CA GLU A 64 -16.04 14.26 4.79
C GLU A 64 -16.83 14.19 3.47
N ARG A 65 -17.00 12.98 2.96
CA ARG A 65 -17.76 12.72 1.74
C ARG A 65 -18.89 11.74 2.06
N GLN A 66 -20.06 11.97 1.46
CA GLN A 66 -21.23 11.10 1.67
C GLN A 66 -21.02 9.68 1.19
N ASP A 67 -20.15 9.47 0.20
CA ASP A 67 -19.79 8.16 -0.31
C ASP A 67 -18.68 7.48 0.49
N PHE A 68 -18.06 8.15 1.46
CA PHE A 68 -17.07 7.54 2.36
C PHE A 68 -17.76 6.89 3.57
N TRP A 69 -17.23 5.79 4.03
CA TRP A 69 -17.73 5.10 5.22
C TRP A 69 -17.41 5.85 6.52
N THR A 70 -16.34 6.64 6.53
CA THR A 70 -15.92 7.42 7.68
C THR A 70 -15.03 8.58 7.24
N GLY A 71 -15.20 9.73 7.90
CA GLY A 71 -14.29 10.86 7.79
C GLY A 71 -12.97 10.57 8.51
N THR A 72 -11.85 10.90 7.90
CA THR A 72 -10.52 10.74 8.50
C THR A 72 -9.50 11.68 7.88
N LYS A 73 -8.49 12.04 8.69
CA LYS A 73 -7.30 12.78 8.22
C LYS A 73 -6.25 11.86 7.58
N ASN A 74 -6.43 10.54 7.64
CA ASN A 74 -5.51 9.59 7.06
C ASN A 74 -5.72 9.49 5.55
N LYS A 75 -4.83 10.10 4.75
CA LYS A 75 -4.90 10.08 3.29
C LYS A 75 -4.96 8.68 2.69
N GLN A 76 -4.28 7.72 3.28
CA GLN A 76 -4.24 6.34 2.78
C GLN A 76 -5.61 5.67 2.87
N LEU A 77 -6.32 5.87 3.99
CA LEU A 77 -7.70 5.42 4.16
C LEU A 77 -8.66 6.17 3.22
N ASN A 78 -8.44 7.47 3.02
CA ASN A 78 -9.24 8.27 2.09
C ASN A 78 -9.06 7.80 0.64
N PHE A 79 -7.83 7.48 0.21
CA PHE A 79 -7.60 6.91 -1.11
C PHE A 79 -8.24 5.54 -1.27
N LEU A 80 -8.22 4.68 -0.25
CA LEU A 80 -8.90 3.39 -0.31
C LEU A 80 -10.42 3.55 -0.46
N GLN A 81 -11.02 4.49 0.27
CA GLN A 81 -12.45 4.82 0.14
C GLN A 81 -12.76 5.47 -1.22
N HIS A 82 -11.90 6.35 -1.72
CA HIS A 82 -12.05 6.95 -3.04
C HIS A 82 -11.99 5.90 -4.15
N VAL A 83 -11.03 4.99 -4.09
CA VAL A 83 -10.87 3.92 -5.08
C VAL A 83 -12.11 3.00 -5.13
N LYS A 84 -12.71 2.66 -3.96
CA LYS A 84 -13.96 1.88 -3.95
C LYS A 84 -15.10 2.61 -4.67
N THR A 85 -15.16 3.95 -4.55
CA THR A 85 -16.15 4.78 -5.24
C THR A 85 -15.92 4.78 -6.76
N LEU A 86 -14.66 4.74 -7.21
CA LEU A 86 -14.33 4.70 -8.64
C LEU A 86 -14.68 3.38 -9.33
N LEU A 87 -14.93 2.30 -8.60
CA LEU A 87 -15.27 1.02 -9.20
C LEU A 87 -16.74 0.98 -9.63
N ARG A 88 -16.97 0.55 -10.86
CA ARG A 88 -18.29 0.13 -11.28
C ARG A 88 -18.65 -1.25 -10.70
N MET A 89 -19.90 -1.61 -10.73
CA MET A 89 -20.35 -2.97 -10.39
C MET A 89 -19.56 -4.02 -11.17
N HIS A 90 -19.06 -5.05 -10.47
CA HIS A 90 -18.16 -6.09 -10.99
C HIS A 90 -16.77 -5.57 -11.43
N GLY A 91 -16.44 -4.34 -11.11
CA GLY A 91 -15.09 -3.81 -11.33
C GLY A 91 -14.09 -4.42 -10.36
N THR A 92 -12.82 -4.47 -10.77
CA THR A 92 -11.70 -5.04 -10.02
C THR A 92 -10.69 -3.98 -9.61
N CYS A 93 -10.08 -4.14 -8.46
CA CYS A 93 -9.06 -3.23 -7.95
C CYS A 93 -7.80 -3.97 -7.54
N ALA A 94 -6.65 -3.35 -7.81
CA ALA A 94 -5.39 -3.63 -7.12
C ALA A 94 -4.80 -2.29 -6.63
N ILE A 95 -4.70 -2.14 -5.32
CA ILE A 95 -4.21 -0.93 -4.65
C ILE A 95 -3.03 -1.24 -3.75
N VAL A 96 -1.96 -0.43 -3.87
CA VAL A 96 -0.85 -0.48 -2.92
C VAL A 96 -1.24 0.27 -1.65
N VAL A 97 -1.11 -0.40 -0.52
CA VAL A 97 -1.39 0.16 0.81
C VAL A 97 -0.24 -0.13 1.76
N PRO A 98 0.15 0.80 2.63
CA PRO A 98 1.14 0.54 3.68
C PRO A 98 0.54 -0.31 4.81
N ASP A 99 1.40 -0.89 5.64
CA ASP A 99 1.00 -1.81 6.70
C ASP A 99 -0.03 -1.22 7.68
N ASN A 100 0.10 0.07 8.02
CA ASN A 100 -0.83 0.70 8.97
C ASN A 100 -2.30 0.62 8.52
N VAL A 101 -2.60 0.62 7.24
CA VAL A 101 -3.96 0.42 6.72
C VAL A 101 -4.52 -0.95 7.12
N LEU A 102 -3.65 -1.95 7.34
CA LEU A 102 -4.06 -3.31 7.69
C LEU A 102 -4.42 -3.48 9.18
N PHE A 103 -3.92 -2.62 10.08
CA PHE A 103 -4.08 -2.83 11.52
C PHE A 103 -4.53 -1.62 12.33
N GLU A 104 -4.43 -0.38 11.83
CA GLU A 104 -4.87 0.81 12.57
C GLU A 104 -6.33 0.67 13.03
N GLY A 105 -6.61 1.05 14.29
CA GLY A 105 -7.96 1.08 14.86
C GLY A 105 -8.79 2.27 14.38
N GLY A 106 -9.95 2.47 14.98
CA GLY A 106 -10.86 3.59 14.69
C GLY A 106 -11.30 3.62 13.24
N ALA A 107 -11.01 4.72 12.52
CA ALA A 107 -11.39 4.84 11.11
C ALA A 107 -10.82 3.70 10.25
N GLY A 108 -9.61 3.22 10.54
CA GLY A 108 -9.00 2.09 9.84
C GLY A 108 -9.81 0.80 9.98
N GLU A 109 -10.25 0.48 11.20
CA GLU A 109 -11.13 -0.68 11.44
C GLU A 109 -12.46 -0.53 10.70
N THR A 110 -13.09 0.65 10.78
CA THR A 110 -14.35 0.93 10.09
C THR A 110 -14.22 0.70 8.59
N VAL A 111 -13.16 1.22 7.97
CA VAL A 111 -12.92 1.05 6.52
C VAL A 111 -12.70 -0.43 6.18
N ARG A 112 -11.87 -1.16 6.93
CA ARG A 112 -11.64 -2.59 6.68
C ARG A 112 -12.91 -3.41 6.83
N ARG A 113 -13.70 -3.17 7.88
CA ARG A 113 -14.96 -3.88 8.14
C ARG A 113 -15.94 -3.70 6.99
N ASN A 114 -16.14 -2.47 6.55
CA ASN A 114 -17.05 -2.18 5.44
C ASN A 114 -16.50 -2.73 4.10
N LEU A 115 -15.19 -2.67 3.90
CA LEU A 115 -14.57 -3.20 2.69
C LEU A 115 -14.77 -4.72 2.58
N LEU A 116 -14.49 -5.48 3.63
CA LEU A 116 -14.69 -6.93 3.65
C LEU A 116 -16.19 -7.32 3.54
N GLN A 117 -17.09 -6.47 4.06
CA GLN A 117 -18.52 -6.69 3.99
C GLN A 117 -19.07 -6.47 2.57
N ALA A 118 -18.73 -5.34 1.95
CA ALA A 118 -19.35 -4.87 0.71
C ALA A 118 -18.61 -5.33 -0.56
N PHE A 119 -17.34 -5.72 -0.46
CA PHE A 119 -16.50 -6.14 -1.57
C PHE A 119 -15.96 -7.56 -1.34
N ASP A 120 -15.65 -8.27 -2.43
CA ASP A 120 -14.89 -9.53 -2.36
C ASP A 120 -13.39 -9.20 -2.30
N VAL A 121 -12.88 -9.05 -1.08
CA VAL A 121 -11.45 -8.82 -0.83
C VAL A 121 -10.75 -10.18 -0.81
N HIS A 122 -10.21 -10.58 -1.94
CA HIS A 122 -9.80 -11.96 -2.18
C HIS A 122 -8.30 -12.23 -2.10
N THR A 123 -7.46 -11.19 -2.12
CA THR A 123 -6.00 -11.39 -2.15
C THR A 123 -5.26 -10.22 -1.49
N LEU A 124 -4.28 -10.53 -0.68
CA LEU A 124 -3.29 -9.61 -0.13
C LEU A 124 -1.88 -10.12 -0.50
N LEU A 125 -1.11 -9.32 -1.23
CA LEU A 125 0.30 -9.58 -1.50
C LEU A 125 1.15 -8.70 -0.59
N ARG A 126 1.89 -9.29 0.34
CA ARG A 126 2.84 -8.58 1.20
C ARG A 126 4.13 -8.35 0.43
N LEU A 127 4.41 -7.08 0.12
CA LEU A 127 5.61 -6.70 -0.63
C LEU A 127 6.84 -6.66 0.29
N PRO A 128 8.03 -7.02 -0.24
CA PRO A 128 9.28 -6.90 0.50
C PRO A 128 9.66 -5.45 0.75
N THR A 129 10.53 -5.21 1.72
CA THR A 129 11.19 -3.91 1.92
C THR A 129 12.26 -3.67 0.84
N GLY A 130 12.72 -2.42 0.72
CA GLY A 130 13.80 -2.03 -0.19
C GLY A 130 13.40 -1.87 -1.66
N ILE A 131 12.11 -2.00 -2.01
CA ILE A 131 11.62 -1.83 -3.38
C ILE A 131 11.10 -0.41 -3.69
N PHE A 132 11.02 0.44 -2.68
CA PHE A 132 10.62 1.84 -2.80
C PHE A 132 11.79 2.77 -2.44
N TYR A 133 11.78 4.01 -2.96
CA TYR A 133 12.80 5.00 -2.64
C TYR A 133 12.92 5.27 -1.13
N ALA A 134 11.80 5.35 -0.43
CA ALA A 134 11.81 5.39 1.02
C ALA A 134 12.11 3.98 1.55
N GLN A 135 13.35 3.75 1.94
CA GLN A 135 13.79 2.48 2.54
C GLN A 135 13.00 2.23 3.83
N GLY A 136 12.72 0.99 4.13
CA GLY A 136 11.92 0.61 5.30
C GLY A 136 10.40 0.73 5.14
N VAL A 137 9.89 1.27 4.03
CA VAL A 137 8.46 1.26 3.75
C VAL A 137 7.97 -0.17 3.57
N LYS A 138 7.06 -0.58 4.45
CA LYS A 138 6.34 -1.85 4.36
C LYS A 138 5.00 -1.63 3.69
N ALA A 139 4.84 -2.18 2.50
CA ALA A 139 3.63 -2.04 1.70
C ALA A 139 3.06 -3.38 1.27
N ASN A 140 1.81 -3.36 0.85
CA ASN A 140 1.06 -4.53 0.39
C ASN A 140 0.25 -4.15 -0.84
N VAL A 141 -0.10 -5.13 -1.66
CA VAL A 141 -1.12 -4.94 -2.70
C VAL A 141 -2.38 -5.64 -2.26
N LEU A 142 -3.46 -4.89 -2.16
CA LEU A 142 -4.79 -5.40 -1.83
C LEU A 142 -5.62 -5.52 -3.11
N PHE A 143 -6.19 -6.71 -3.35
CA PHE A 143 -7.01 -7.01 -4.51
C PHE A 143 -8.45 -7.26 -4.07
N PHE A 144 -9.39 -6.57 -4.68
CA PHE A 144 -10.81 -6.75 -4.39
C PHE A 144 -11.70 -6.45 -5.59
N ASP A 145 -12.88 -7.05 -5.59
CA ASP A 145 -13.91 -6.88 -6.61
C ASP A 145 -15.15 -6.19 -6.04
N ALA A 146 -15.69 -5.24 -6.77
CA ALA A 146 -16.98 -4.64 -6.45
C ALA A 146 -18.12 -5.65 -6.70
N LYS A 147 -19.03 -5.76 -5.74
CA LYS A 147 -20.13 -6.70 -5.75
C LYS A 147 -21.47 -6.00 -5.47
N PRO A 148 -22.61 -6.57 -5.88
CA PRO A 148 -23.93 -6.06 -5.51
C PRO A 148 -24.14 -6.03 -3.99
N ALA A 149 -24.98 -5.13 -3.51
CA ALA A 149 -25.32 -5.07 -2.09
C ALA A 149 -25.97 -6.39 -1.63
N ARG A 150 -25.53 -6.90 -0.47
CA ARG A 150 -26.14 -8.06 0.21
C ARG A 150 -25.89 -7.97 1.71
N GLU A 151 -26.69 -8.72 2.51
CA GLU A 151 -26.53 -8.75 3.96
C GLU A 151 -25.28 -9.50 4.43
N LYS A 152 -24.97 -10.63 3.79
CA LYS A 152 -23.78 -11.43 4.11
C LYS A 152 -22.52 -10.82 3.51
N PRO A 153 -21.37 -10.88 4.21
CA PRO A 153 -20.10 -10.44 3.67
C PRO A 153 -19.78 -11.07 2.31
N TRP A 154 -19.20 -10.27 1.41
CA TRP A 154 -18.72 -10.79 0.13
C TRP A 154 -17.36 -11.45 0.23
N THR A 155 -16.53 -10.99 1.15
CA THR A 155 -15.26 -11.63 1.46
C THR A 155 -15.53 -12.89 2.27
N GLU A 156 -15.48 -14.04 1.64
CA GLU A 156 -15.57 -15.34 2.33
C GLU A 156 -14.21 -15.78 2.84
N ARG A 157 -13.17 -15.51 2.05
CA ARG A 157 -11.80 -15.92 2.30
C ARG A 157 -10.81 -14.93 1.75
N LEU A 158 -9.85 -14.49 2.57
CA LEU A 158 -8.70 -13.70 2.15
C LEU A 158 -7.48 -14.60 1.96
N TRP A 159 -6.94 -14.59 0.75
CA TRP A 159 -5.70 -15.25 0.43
C TRP A 159 -4.53 -14.30 0.61
N VAL A 160 -3.52 -14.69 1.34
CA VAL A 160 -2.32 -13.88 1.60
C VAL A 160 -1.09 -14.57 1.02
N TYR A 161 -0.32 -13.80 0.23
CA TYR A 161 1.00 -14.20 -0.23
C TYR A 161 2.07 -13.38 0.48
N ASP A 162 2.95 -14.04 1.20
CA ASP A 162 4.08 -13.39 1.86
C ASP A 162 5.31 -13.40 0.95
N LEU A 163 5.57 -12.29 0.26
CA LEU A 163 6.81 -12.07 -0.49
C LEU A 163 7.87 -11.35 0.36
N ARG A 164 7.54 -11.00 1.61
CA ARG A 164 8.38 -10.16 2.49
C ARG A 164 9.33 -10.97 3.35
N THR A 165 8.80 -11.92 4.12
CA THR A 165 9.58 -12.64 5.13
C THR A 165 10.76 -13.39 4.50
N ASN A 166 11.96 -13.17 5.01
CA ASN A 166 13.23 -13.72 4.52
C ASN A 166 13.51 -13.39 3.03
N LYS A 167 13.06 -12.23 2.56
CA LYS A 167 13.33 -11.71 1.21
C LYS A 167 13.84 -10.28 1.32
N HIS A 168 15.05 -10.07 0.80
CA HIS A 168 15.70 -8.77 0.80
C HIS A 168 15.87 -8.29 -0.63
N PHE A 169 15.40 -7.09 -0.90
CA PHE A 169 15.54 -6.40 -2.18
C PHE A 169 16.13 -5.02 -1.96
N THR A 170 16.75 -4.49 -2.99
CA THR A 170 17.27 -3.13 -3.02
C THR A 170 16.95 -2.51 -4.39
N LEU A 171 16.92 -1.18 -4.48
CA LEU A 171 16.61 -0.51 -5.74
C LEU A 171 17.66 -0.75 -6.84
N LYS A 172 18.93 -0.87 -6.48
CA LYS A 172 20.05 -0.95 -7.44
C LYS A 172 20.67 -2.35 -7.50
N MET A 173 21.10 -2.89 -6.36
CA MET A 173 21.90 -4.12 -6.31
C MET A 173 21.06 -5.37 -6.55
N LYS A 174 19.86 -5.43 -5.98
CA LYS A 174 18.95 -6.57 -6.09
C LYS A 174 17.51 -6.10 -6.30
N PRO A 175 17.18 -5.48 -7.44
CA PRO A 175 15.84 -4.97 -7.68
C PRO A 175 14.82 -6.11 -7.81
N LEU A 176 13.59 -5.86 -7.35
CA LEU A 176 12.47 -6.76 -7.56
C LEU A 176 12.20 -6.88 -9.07
N ARG A 177 12.22 -8.09 -9.59
CA ARG A 177 11.98 -8.41 -11.00
C ARG A 177 10.67 -9.14 -11.18
N ARG A 178 10.17 -9.17 -12.43
CA ARG A 178 8.95 -9.92 -12.78
C ARG A 178 9.03 -11.39 -12.38
N ALA A 179 10.19 -12.02 -12.55
CA ALA A 179 10.41 -13.43 -12.17
C ALA A 179 10.23 -13.70 -10.68
N ASP A 180 10.51 -12.73 -9.81
CA ASP A 180 10.32 -12.86 -8.36
C ASP A 180 8.83 -12.97 -7.97
N LEU A 181 7.92 -12.61 -8.89
CA LEU A 181 6.47 -12.69 -8.73
C LEU A 181 5.85 -13.93 -9.38
N ASP A 182 6.61 -14.79 -10.06
CA ASP A 182 6.06 -15.94 -10.82
C ASP A 182 5.35 -16.94 -9.93
N ASP A 183 5.87 -17.23 -8.75
CA ASP A 183 5.20 -18.09 -7.76
C ASP A 183 3.89 -17.46 -7.26
N PHE A 184 3.89 -16.17 -6.95
CA PHE A 184 2.65 -15.45 -6.61
C PHE A 184 1.61 -15.56 -7.73
N VAL A 185 2.00 -15.32 -8.98
CA VAL A 185 1.09 -15.38 -10.14
C VAL A 185 0.51 -16.79 -10.30
N THR A 186 1.34 -17.83 -10.09
CA THR A 186 0.91 -19.22 -10.11
C THR A 186 -0.13 -19.52 -9.02
N CYS A 187 0.05 -18.98 -7.82
CA CYS A 187 -0.89 -19.09 -6.71
C CYS A 187 -2.16 -18.24 -6.92
N TYR A 188 -2.01 -17.05 -7.48
CA TYR A 188 -3.08 -16.05 -7.62
C TYR A 188 -4.24 -16.51 -8.51
N ARG A 189 -3.98 -17.18 -9.62
CA ARG A 189 -4.98 -17.79 -10.53
C ARG A 189 -6.20 -16.90 -10.76
N PRO A 190 -6.09 -15.77 -11.44
CA PRO A 190 -7.18 -14.78 -11.53
C PRO A 190 -8.47 -15.33 -12.15
N GLY A 191 -8.37 -16.17 -13.18
CA GLY A 191 -9.51 -16.79 -13.86
C GLY A 191 -10.08 -18.03 -13.17
N GLU A 192 -9.36 -18.60 -12.19
CA GLU A 192 -9.71 -19.87 -11.55
C GLU A 192 -9.53 -19.83 -10.03
N ARG A 193 -10.01 -18.75 -9.40
CA ARG A 193 -9.82 -18.53 -7.95
C ARG A 193 -10.34 -19.69 -7.09
N HIS A 194 -11.38 -20.39 -7.54
CA HIS A 194 -11.93 -21.58 -6.86
C HIS A 194 -10.98 -22.77 -6.83
N LYS A 195 -9.95 -22.78 -7.69
CA LYS A 195 -8.91 -23.84 -7.72
C LYS A 195 -7.67 -23.50 -6.90
N ARG A 196 -7.66 -22.35 -6.20
CA ARG A 196 -6.54 -21.98 -5.33
C ARG A 196 -6.35 -22.98 -4.22
N LYS A 197 -5.10 -23.33 -3.95
CA LYS A 197 -4.71 -24.21 -2.85
C LYS A 197 -3.60 -23.54 -2.07
N PRO A 198 -3.59 -23.64 -0.74
CA PRO A 198 -2.49 -23.09 0.05
C PRO A 198 -1.20 -23.86 -0.25
N THR A 199 -0.07 -23.15 -0.20
CA THR A 199 1.27 -23.77 -0.19
C THR A 199 1.77 -23.99 1.23
N TRP A 200 1.20 -23.23 2.20
CA TRP A 200 1.48 -23.41 3.61
C TRP A 200 0.61 -24.53 4.20
N SER A 201 1.25 -25.39 5.00
CA SER A 201 0.59 -26.40 5.85
C SER A 201 1.45 -26.68 7.08
N SER A 202 0.95 -27.50 8.01
CA SER A 202 1.74 -27.97 9.16
C SER A 202 2.97 -28.80 8.77
N GLU A 203 2.95 -29.39 7.57
CA GLU A 203 4.05 -30.18 7.01
C GLU A 203 4.98 -29.34 6.12
N ASN A 204 4.51 -28.17 5.67
CA ASN A 204 5.27 -27.20 4.87
C ASN A 204 5.09 -25.81 5.47
N ASP A 205 5.79 -25.52 6.56
CA ASP A 205 5.75 -24.26 7.29
C ASP A 205 6.40 -23.10 6.53
N GLY A 206 7.23 -23.37 5.53
CA GLY A 206 7.82 -22.41 4.61
C GLY A 206 6.90 -21.93 3.48
N GLY A 207 5.69 -22.47 3.36
CA GLY A 207 4.74 -22.10 2.30
C GLY A 207 4.27 -20.64 2.41
N ARG A 208 4.37 -19.90 1.29
CA ARG A 208 4.12 -18.44 1.24
C ARG A 208 2.70 -18.06 0.94
N TRP A 209 1.83 -18.98 0.58
CA TRP A 209 0.44 -18.77 0.21
C TRP A 209 -0.51 -19.43 1.19
N ARG A 210 -1.30 -18.62 1.92
CA ARG A 210 -2.22 -19.10 2.95
C ARG A 210 -3.58 -18.41 2.83
N ALA A 211 -4.65 -19.15 3.17
CA ALA A 211 -6.00 -18.66 3.21
C ALA A 211 -6.45 -18.42 4.66
N PHE A 212 -7.24 -17.39 4.86
CA PHE A 212 -7.86 -17.02 6.14
C PHE A 212 -9.35 -16.82 5.91
N GLU A 213 -10.18 -17.53 6.65
CA GLU A 213 -11.62 -17.44 6.53
C GLU A 213 -12.14 -16.11 7.14
N TYR A 214 -13.21 -15.56 6.59
CA TYR A 214 -13.80 -14.30 7.07
C TYR A 214 -14.06 -14.33 8.57
N ASP A 215 -14.64 -15.43 9.12
CA ASP A 215 -14.96 -15.56 10.53
C ASP A 215 -13.72 -15.54 11.43
N GLU A 216 -12.59 -16.01 10.95
CA GLU A 216 -11.29 -15.91 11.63
C GLU A 216 -10.83 -14.45 11.66
N LEU A 217 -10.89 -13.77 10.52
CA LEU A 217 -10.49 -12.36 10.39
C LEU A 217 -11.36 -11.45 11.25
N ALA A 218 -12.67 -11.67 11.25
CA ALA A 218 -13.64 -10.86 11.97
C ALA A 218 -13.47 -10.90 13.51
N LYS A 219 -12.88 -11.97 14.04
CA LYS A 219 -12.59 -12.15 15.47
C LYS A 219 -11.28 -11.49 15.92
N ARG A 220 -10.44 -11.07 14.97
CA ARG A 220 -9.16 -10.43 15.32
C ARG A 220 -9.38 -9.03 15.87
N ASP A 221 -8.56 -8.65 16.86
CA ASP A 221 -8.59 -7.30 17.41
C ASP A 221 -8.53 -6.26 16.29
N LYS A 222 -9.42 -5.27 16.33
CA LYS A 222 -9.55 -4.20 15.32
C LYS A 222 -9.62 -4.69 13.87
N LEU A 223 -10.06 -5.93 13.66
CA LEU A 223 -10.07 -6.60 12.35
C LEU A 223 -8.71 -6.48 11.64
N ASN A 224 -7.67 -6.83 12.37
CA ASN A 224 -6.28 -6.72 11.90
C ASN A 224 -6.00 -7.72 10.77
N LEU A 225 -5.60 -7.21 9.60
CA LEU A 225 -5.23 -7.97 8.41
C LEU A 225 -3.71 -8.11 8.21
N ASP A 226 -2.90 -7.65 9.18
CA ASP A 226 -1.45 -7.93 9.19
C ASP A 226 -1.22 -9.35 9.70
N LEU A 227 -1.23 -10.29 8.76
CA LEU A 227 -1.22 -11.73 8.99
C LEU A 227 0.19 -12.27 8.80
N LEU A 228 0.77 -12.82 9.86
CA LEU A 228 2.10 -13.39 9.90
C LEU A 228 2.00 -14.88 10.28
N TRP A 229 2.71 -15.75 9.56
CA TRP A 229 2.78 -17.18 9.86
C TRP A 229 4.15 -17.79 9.52
N LEU A 230 4.95 -17.12 8.68
CA LEU A 230 6.30 -17.56 8.40
C LEU A 230 7.24 -17.15 9.53
N ARG A 231 8.17 -18.02 9.84
CA ARG A 231 9.25 -17.70 10.77
C ARG A 231 10.21 -16.74 10.09
N ASP A 232 10.56 -15.69 10.79
CA ASP A 232 11.56 -14.74 10.35
C ASP A 232 12.92 -15.23 10.86
N SER A 233 13.78 -15.70 9.97
CA SER A 233 15.10 -16.20 10.30
C SER A 233 15.98 -15.13 10.97
N ALA A 234 15.74 -13.85 10.67
CA ALA A 234 16.45 -12.76 11.32
C ALA A 234 16.10 -12.60 12.82
N LEU A 235 14.94 -13.13 13.25
CA LEU A 235 14.55 -13.13 14.67
C LEU A 235 15.04 -14.39 15.38
N GLU A 236 15.30 -15.47 14.66
CA GLU A 236 15.86 -16.73 15.22
C GLU A 236 17.39 -16.69 15.32
N ASP A 237 18.05 -15.92 14.48
CA ASP A 237 19.50 -15.76 14.43
C ASP A 237 20.08 -14.75 15.46
N GLY A 238 19.40 -14.53 16.57
CA GLY A 238 20.03 -13.83 17.72
C GLY A 238 21.33 -14.50 18.19
N GLU A 239 21.54 -15.76 17.85
CA GLU A 239 22.82 -16.52 18.05
C GLU A 239 23.78 -16.42 16.84
N ASN A 240 23.34 -15.94 15.68
CA ASN A 240 24.10 -15.79 14.43
C ASN A 240 24.08 -14.36 13.89
N LEU A 241 24.00 -13.37 14.76
CA LEU A 241 24.27 -11.99 14.35
C LEU A 241 25.70 -11.92 13.80
N PRO A 242 25.92 -11.19 12.68
CA PRO A 242 27.28 -10.89 12.23
C PRO A 242 28.11 -10.36 13.40
N GLU A 243 29.41 -10.62 13.38
CA GLU A 243 30.31 -10.08 14.41
C GLU A 243 30.00 -8.59 14.64
N PRO A 244 30.03 -8.11 15.89
CA PRO A 244 29.65 -6.74 16.24
C PRO A 244 30.33 -5.67 15.37
N GLU A 245 31.55 -5.97 14.89
CA GLU A 245 32.31 -5.11 13.98
C GLU A 245 31.68 -5.01 12.58
N VAL A 246 31.14 -6.09 12.06
CA VAL A 246 30.43 -6.13 10.76
C VAL A 246 29.11 -5.38 10.85
N LEU A 247 28.34 -5.62 11.91
CA LEU A 247 27.09 -4.89 12.21
C LEU A 247 27.34 -3.39 12.37
N ALA A 248 28.39 -3.02 13.08
CA ALA A 248 28.76 -1.62 13.26
C ALA A 248 29.14 -0.97 11.91
N ALA A 249 29.84 -1.69 11.03
CA ALA A 249 30.21 -1.19 9.71
C ALA A 249 28.96 -0.99 8.82
N GLU A 250 28.01 -1.93 8.80
CA GLU A 250 26.75 -1.82 8.07
C GLU A 250 25.90 -0.64 8.59
N ILE A 251 25.80 -0.47 9.91
CA ILE A 251 25.09 0.68 10.52
C ILE A 251 25.74 2.01 10.14
N VAL A 252 27.05 2.08 10.13
CA VAL A 252 27.79 3.29 9.73
C VAL A 252 27.57 3.61 8.26
N GLU A 253 27.58 2.60 7.40
CA GLU A 253 27.29 2.78 5.96
C GLU A 253 25.87 3.29 5.72
N ASP A 254 24.86 2.73 6.40
CA ASP A 254 23.47 3.18 6.33
C ASP A 254 23.29 4.61 6.85
N LEU A 255 23.99 4.98 7.94
CA LEU A 255 23.98 6.33 8.49
C LEU A 255 24.64 7.34 7.54
N HIS A 256 25.73 6.97 6.89
CA HIS A 256 26.38 7.81 5.88
C HIS A 256 25.47 8.03 4.66
N ALA A 257 24.84 6.98 4.17
CA ALA A 257 23.89 7.10 3.07
C ALA A 257 22.68 8.00 3.42
N ALA A 258 22.17 7.89 4.65
CA ALA A 258 21.12 8.77 5.16
C ALA A 258 21.61 10.22 5.28
N LEU A 259 22.82 10.44 5.79
CA LEU A 259 23.42 11.78 5.91
C LEU A 259 23.60 12.45 4.54
N GLU A 260 24.12 11.73 3.55
CA GLU A 260 24.28 12.24 2.18
C GLU A 260 22.93 12.64 1.57
N ALA A 261 21.87 11.84 1.80
CA ALA A 261 20.52 12.16 1.34
C ALA A 261 19.99 13.45 1.98
N PHE A 262 20.21 13.64 3.29
CA PHE A 262 19.82 14.88 3.98
C PHE A 262 20.65 16.08 3.56
N GLN A 263 21.95 15.91 3.32
CA GLN A 263 22.82 16.98 2.82
C GLN A 263 22.42 17.44 1.41
N ALA A 264 22.04 16.51 0.53
CA ALA A 264 21.52 16.84 -0.79
C ALA A 264 20.23 17.68 -0.70
N ILE A 265 19.30 17.29 0.18
CA ILE A 265 18.07 18.05 0.42
C ILE A 265 18.38 19.44 1.01
N ALA A 266 19.31 19.52 1.95
CA ALA A 266 19.70 20.78 2.55
C ALA A 266 20.34 21.74 1.52
N GLY A 267 21.18 21.22 0.62
CA GLY A 267 21.77 21.99 -0.48
C GLY A 267 20.75 22.50 -1.50
N GLU A 268 19.66 21.76 -1.72
CA GLU A 268 18.55 22.23 -2.58
C GLU A 268 17.67 23.29 -1.91
N LEU A 269 17.70 23.38 -0.58
CA LEU A 269 16.91 24.33 0.21
C LEU A 269 17.65 25.65 0.53
N GLU A 270 18.97 25.72 0.28
CA GLU A 270 19.71 26.96 0.41
C GLU A 270 19.26 27.96 -0.67
N PRO A 271 18.77 29.16 -0.30
CA PRO A 271 18.38 30.16 -1.28
C PRO A 271 19.61 30.58 -2.08
N SER A 272 19.51 30.54 -3.41
CA SER A 272 20.52 31.11 -4.29
C SER A 272 20.72 32.58 -3.94
N VAL A 273 21.82 32.89 -3.28
CA VAL A 273 22.24 34.28 -3.08
C VAL A 273 22.80 34.74 -4.43
N ASP A 274 22.00 35.42 -5.22
CA ASP A 274 22.50 36.15 -6.38
C ASP A 274 23.51 37.20 -5.87
N PRO A 275 24.71 37.26 -6.40
CA PRO A 275 25.67 38.30 -6.05
C PRO A 275 25.19 39.65 -6.59
N PRO A 276 25.52 40.74 -5.91
CA PRO A 276 25.04 42.09 -6.21
C PRO A 276 25.52 42.62 -7.56
#